data_82e50bec21d6b9a9505868c3c1803ec4
#
_entry.id   82e50bec21d6b9a9505868c3c1803ec4
#
_cell.length_a   1.000
_cell.length_b   1.000
_cell.length_c   1.000
_cell.angle_alpha   90.00
_cell.angle_beta   90.00
_cell.angle_gamma   90.00
#
_symmetry.space_group_name_H-M   'P 1'
#
loop_
_entity.id
_entity.type
_entity.pdbx_description
1 polymer ?
#
loop_
_entity_poly.entity_id
_entity_poly.type
_entity_poly.pdbx_seq_one_letter_code
_entity_poly.pdbx_strand_id
1 'polypeptide(L)'
;MQNQGNCYKNVWILSGTSDGPVIANRLLELNYSVFASVLTYKAGQAYIENPKLHIITGKLNNKDQIINFINKNKITCVVDATHPFAVIISKNLNNACKEINTPLLLFERKSLINNTYNFFYIDDLKDINNVDIENKNILLAIGSRFLNDTAIYYLSLIHI
;
A
#
# COMPACT_ATOMS: atom_id res chain seq x y z
N MET A 1 38.09 23.42 -6.64
CA MET A 1 37.18 22.29 -6.94
C MET A 1 36.54 21.90 -5.64
N GLN A 2 35.30 22.36 -5.43
CA GLN A 2 34.53 22.01 -4.24
C GLN A 2 34.02 20.59 -4.44
N ASN A 3 34.43 19.67 -3.57
CA ASN A 3 33.79 18.36 -3.41
C ASN A 3 32.35 18.59 -3.00
N GLN A 4 31.44 18.57 -3.97
CA GLN A 4 30.02 18.39 -3.68
C GLN A 4 29.89 16.96 -3.14
N GLY A 5 29.87 16.86 -1.82
CA GLY A 5 29.56 15.61 -1.14
C GLY A 5 28.23 15.11 -1.70
N ASN A 6 28.26 13.93 -2.27
CA ASN A 6 27.09 13.23 -2.78
C ASN A 6 26.13 12.99 -1.60
N CYS A 7 25.29 13.95 -1.30
CA CYS A 7 24.24 13.80 -0.31
C CYS A 7 23.18 12.87 -0.92
N TYR A 8 23.38 11.57 -0.76
CA TYR A 8 22.37 10.60 -1.17
C TYR A 8 21.09 10.90 -0.41
N LYS A 9 20.06 11.27 -1.13
CA LYS A 9 18.73 11.45 -0.53
C LYS A 9 18.17 10.09 -0.22
N ASN A 10 17.88 9.86 1.04
CA ASN A 10 17.26 8.62 1.51
C ASN A 10 15.75 8.71 1.31
N VAL A 11 15.20 7.82 0.51
CA VAL A 11 13.77 7.70 0.28
C VAL A 11 13.25 6.45 0.96
N TRP A 12 12.17 6.58 1.69
CA TRP A 12 11.52 5.46 2.33
C TRP A 12 10.21 5.11 1.64
N ILE A 13 10.07 3.85 1.23
CA ILE A 13 8.87 3.32 0.58
C ILE A 13 8.18 2.37 1.56
N LEU A 14 6.91 2.61 1.84
CA LEU A 14 6.05 1.62 2.46
C LEU A 14 5.26 0.93 1.36
N SER A 15 5.41 -0.38 1.24
CA SER A 15 4.81 -1.15 0.16
C SER A 15 4.01 -2.32 0.69
N GLY A 16 2.81 -2.46 0.16
CA GLY A 16 1.93 -3.63 0.35
C GLY A 16 1.51 -4.27 -0.97
N THR A 17 2.05 -3.78 -2.10
CA THR A 17 1.68 -4.17 -3.46
C THR A 17 2.91 -4.43 -4.32
N SER A 18 2.71 -4.95 -5.54
CA SER A 18 3.78 -5.14 -6.54
C SER A 18 4.42 -3.84 -7.04
N ASP A 19 3.86 -2.68 -6.69
CA ASP A 19 4.41 -1.39 -7.12
C ASP A 19 5.68 -1.01 -6.37
N GLY A 20 5.84 -1.50 -5.13
CA GLY A 20 7.01 -1.19 -4.31
C GLY A 20 8.35 -1.50 -4.99
N PRO A 21 8.58 -2.71 -5.51
CA PRO A 21 9.80 -3.02 -6.26
C PRO A 21 10.01 -2.14 -7.48
N VAL A 22 8.95 -1.81 -8.21
CA VAL A 22 9.03 -0.95 -9.41
C VAL A 22 9.47 0.47 -9.03
N ILE A 23 8.86 1.05 -8.00
CA ILE A 23 9.23 2.38 -7.49
C ILE A 23 10.66 2.37 -6.96
N ALA A 24 11.04 1.33 -6.19
CA ALA A 24 12.38 1.19 -5.65
C ALA A 24 13.44 1.16 -6.75
N ASN A 25 13.25 0.34 -7.77
CA ASN A 25 14.16 0.24 -8.90
C ASN A 25 14.34 1.60 -9.59
N ARG A 26 13.25 2.32 -9.82
CA ARG A 26 13.31 3.63 -10.46
C ARG A 26 14.07 4.66 -9.63
N LEU A 27 13.91 4.63 -8.31
CA LEU A 27 14.67 5.51 -7.40
C LEU A 27 16.17 5.14 -7.36
N LEU A 28 16.49 3.85 -7.38
CA LEU A 28 17.88 3.37 -7.43
C LEU A 28 18.58 3.80 -8.73
N GLU A 29 17.90 3.70 -9.88
CA GLU A 29 18.39 4.21 -11.17
C GLU A 29 18.69 5.71 -11.11
N LEU A 30 17.88 6.48 -10.39
CA LEU A 30 18.08 7.91 -10.15
C LEU A 30 19.10 8.20 -9.03
N ASN A 31 19.83 7.17 -8.58
CA ASN A 31 20.91 7.26 -7.60
C ASN A 31 20.47 7.63 -6.17
N TYR A 32 19.19 7.36 -5.79
CA TYR A 32 18.74 7.49 -4.42
C TYR A 32 19.16 6.26 -3.59
N SER A 33 19.27 6.44 -2.28
CA SER A 33 19.28 5.35 -1.31
C SER A 33 17.85 5.04 -0.90
N VAL A 34 17.43 3.78 -0.98
CA VAL A 34 16.05 3.36 -0.80
C VAL A 34 15.91 2.47 0.42
N PHE A 35 14.99 2.82 1.31
CA PHE A 35 14.52 1.99 2.39
C PHE A 35 13.14 1.46 2.02
N ALA A 36 12.96 0.15 1.94
CA ALA A 36 11.67 -0.45 1.57
C ALA A 36 11.13 -1.29 2.73
N SER A 37 10.00 -0.84 3.30
CA SER A 37 9.30 -1.59 4.35
C SER A 37 8.27 -2.53 3.75
N VAL A 38 8.37 -3.80 4.14
CA VAL A 38 7.48 -4.88 3.72
C VAL A 38 6.98 -5.65 4.95
N LEU A 39 5.80 -6.27 4.84
CA LEU A 39 5.21 -7.00 5.97
C LEU A 39 5.89 -8.35 6.23
N THR A 40 6.39 -9.01 5.19
CA THR A 40 6.95 -10.36 5.28
C THR A 40 8.29 -10.47 4.56
N TYR A 41 9.12 -11.39 4.98
CA TYR A 41 10.38 -11.71 4.29
C TYR A 41 10.15 -12.07 2.82
N LYS A 42 9.12 -12.87 2.52
CA LYS A 42 8.76 -13.26 1.15
C LYS A 42 8.47 -12.04 0.26
N ALA A 43 7.81 -11.01 0.80
CA ALA A 43 7.57 -9.77 0.04
C ALA A 43 8.87 -9.02 -0.26
N GLY A 44 9.88 -9.13 0.61
CA GLY A 44 11.20 -8.56 0.38
C GLY A 44 11.96 -9.21 -0.77
N GLN A 45 11.72 -10.49 -1.06
CA GLN A 45 12.38 -11.23 -2.15
C GLN A 45 11.99 -10.73 -3.56
N ALA A 46 10.94 -9.92 -3.66
CA ALA A 46 10.55 -9.30 -4.94
C ALA A 46 11.46 -8.13 -5.36
N TYR A 47 12.32 -7.66 -4.46
CA TYR A 47 13.24 -6.56 -4.72
C TYR A 47 14.57 -7.06 -5.23
N ILE A 48 15.22 -6.29 -6.12
CA ILE A 48 16.55 -6.61 -6.62
C ILE A 48 17.60 -6.40 -5.53
N GLU A 49 18.70 -7.13 -5.59
CA GLU A 49 19.85 -6.87 -4.74
C GLU A 49 20.58 -5.60 -5.22
N ASN A 50 20.73 -4.64 -4.32
CA ASN A 50 21.42 -3.39 -4.59
C ASN A 50 22.03 -2.84 -3.27
N PRO A 51 23.27 -2.39 -3.24
CA PRO A 51 23.92 -1.87 -2.03
C PRO A 51 23.26 -0.62 -1.44
N LYS A 52 22.45 0.09 -2.23
CA LYS A 52 21.65 1.26 -1.79
C LYS A 52 20.22 0.93 -1.42
N LEU A 53 19.84 -0.35 -1.46
CA LEU A 53 18.51 -0.81 -1.08
C LEU A 53 18.56 -1.51 0.28
N HIS A 54 17.74 -1.03 1.21
CA HIS A 54 17.61 -1.57 2.55
C HIS A 54 16.18 -2.09 2.75
N ILE A 55 16.02 -3.42 2.83
CA ILE A 55 14.71 -4.04 3.09
C ILE A 55 14.48 -4.12 4.59
N ILE A 56 13.33 -3.61 5.03
CA ILE A 56 12.88 -3.65 6.42
C ILE A 56 11.64 -4.51 6.49
N THR A 57 11.72 -5.59 7.23
CA THR A 57 10.57 -6.50 7.42
C THR A 57 9.91 -6.23 8.76
N GLY A 58 8.58 -6.15 8.76
CA GLY A 58 7.79 -6.01 9.97
C GLY A 58 6.74 -4.92 9.88
N LYS A 59 5.94 -4.81 10.94
CA LYS A 59 4.90 -3.78 11.06
C LYS A 59 5.42 -2.55 11.78
N LEU A 60 5.01 -1.39 11.31
CA LEU A 60 5.09 -0.13 12.04
C LEU A 60 3.74 0.11 12.71
N ASN A 61 3.74 0.12 14.03
CA ASN A 61 2.49 0.05 14.80
C ASN A 61 1.93 1.43 15.15
N ASN A 62 2.77 2.47 15.20
CA ASN A 62 2.33 3.79 15.62
C ASN A 62 3.16 4.92 14.99
N LYS A 63 2.69 6.15 15.18
CA LYS A 63 3.30 7.38 14.68
C LYS A 63 4.74 7.56 15.17
N ASP A 64 5.01 7.27 16.43
CA ASP A 64 6.33 7.52 17.03
C ASP A 64 7.42 6.61 16.44
N GLN A 65 7.08 5.36 16.14
CA GLN A 65 7.98 4.46 15.42
C GLN A 65 8.32 4.99 14.01
N ILE A 66 7.34 5.58 13.33
CA ILE A 66 7.54 6.19 12.01
C ILE A 66 8.49 7.39 12.13
N ILE A 67 8.25 8.30 13.08
CA ILE A 67 9.10 9.46 13.32
C ILE A 67 10.53 9.04 13.65
N ASN A 68 10.68 8.09 14.57
CA ASN A 68 11.99 7.56 14.96
C ASN A 68 12.73 6.92 13.77
N PHE A 69 12.01 6.20 12.91
CA PHE A 69 12.60 5.60 11.71
C PHE A 69 13.09 6.67 10.72
N ILE A 70 12.28 7.69 10.46
CA ILE A 70 12.62 8.81 9.59
C ILE A 70 13.89 9.52 10.09
N ASN A 71 13.92 9.87 11.37
CA ASN A 71 15.05 10.59 11.96
C ASN A 71 16.32 9.74 12.00
N LYS A 72 16.23 8.48 12.45
CA LYS A 72 17.37 7.56 12.56
C LYS A 72 18.05 7.33 11.21
N ASN A 73 17.24 7.18 10.14
CA ASN A 73 17.74 6.84 8.81
C ASN A 73 17.89 8.08 7.91
N LYS A 74 17.72 9.28 8.47
CA LYS A 74 17.83 10.55 7.73
C LYS A 74 16.99 10.54 6.46
N ILE A 75 15.75 10.06 6.55
CA ILE A 75 14.83 9.97 5.43
C ILE A 75 14.44 11.39 5.00
N THR A 76 14.55 11.67 3.71
CA THR A 76 14.24 12.97 3.13
C THR A 76 12.90 13.01 2.41
N CYS A 77 12.32 11.85 2.11
CA CYS A 77 11.00 11.72 1.50
C CYS A 77 10.42 10.34 1.80
N VAL A 78 9.13 10.28 2.04
CA VAL A 78 8.37 9.03 2.24
C VAL A 78 7.44 8.81 1.06
N VAL A 79 7.37 7.56 0.57
CA VAL A 79 6.43 7.14 -0.46
C VAL A 79 5.48 6.10 0.15
N ASP A 80 4.21 6.45 0.24
CA ASP A 80 3.15 5.53 0.62
C ASP A 80 2.65 4.82 -0.65
N ALA A 81 3.10 3.59 -0.86
CA ALA A 81 2.64 2.67 -1.90
C ALA A 81 1.94 1.46 -1.27
N THR A 82 1.29 1.66 -0.13
CA THR A 82 0.51 0.62 0.53
C THR A 82 -0.80 0.35 -0.23
N HIS A 83 -1.46 -0.74 0.12
CA HIS A 83 -2.74 -1.05 -0.48
C HIS A 83 -3.78 0.01 -0.08
N PRO A 84 -4.71 0.43 -0.96
CA PRO A 84 -5.73 1.43 -0.65
C PRO A 84 -6.54 1.15 0.63
N PHE A 85 -6.68 -0.13 0.99
CA PHE A 85 -7.36 -0.52 2.24
C PHE A 85 -6.48 -0.47 3.49
N ALA A 86 -5.22 -0.06 3.39
CA ALA A 86 -4.31 0.07 4.51
C ALA A 86 -4.45 1.43 5.22
N VAL A 87 -5.68 1.88 5.46
CA VAL A 87 -6.04 3.23 5.94
C VAL A 87 -5.30 3.64 7.22
N ILE A 88 -5.11 2.70 8.14
CA ILE A 88 -4.48 3.00 9.45
C ILE A 88 -3.02 3.43 9.27
N ILE A 89 -2.24 2.71 8.47
CA ILE A 89 -0.83 3.04 8.26
C ILE A 89 -0.69 4.33 7.46
N SER A 90 -1.49 4.55 6.42
CA SER A 90 -1.48 5.80 5.64
C SER A 90 -1.82 7.01 6.50
N LYS A 91 -2.79 6.88 7.42
CA LYS A 91 -3.11 7.93 8.41
C LYS A 91 -1.94 8.21 9.35
N ASN A 92 -1.28 7.16 9.86
CA ASN A 92 -0.13 7.32 10.75
C ASN A 92 1.05 7.96 10.04
N LEU A 93 1.32 7.59 8.76
CA LEU A 93 2.33 8.22 7.92
C LEU A 93 2.06 9.71 7.72
N ASN A 94 0.82 10.06 7.35
CA ASN A 94 0.44 11.46 7.13
C ASN A 94 0.64 12.30 8.40
N ASN A 95 0.22 11.78 9.57
CA ASN A 95 0.39 12.47 10.83
C ASN A 95 1.87 12.61 11.22
N ALA A 96 2.66 11.56 11.06
CA ALA A 96 4.09 11.58 11.37
C ALA A 96 4.84 12.56 10.45
N CYS A 97 4.63 12.46 9.15
CA CYS A 97 5.30 13.29 8.16
C CYS A 97 4.94 14.77 8.30
N LYS A 98 3.69 15.09 8.64
CA LYS A 98 3.26 16.45 8.94
C LYS A 98 3.96 17.02 10.17
N GLU A 99 4.08 16.22 11.24
CA GLU A 99 4.68 16.68 12.50
C GLU A 99 6.14 17.07 12.35
N ILE A 100 6.90 16.33 11.54
CA ILE A 100 8.34 16.56 11.35
C ILE A 100 8.70 17.21 10.01
N ASN A 101 7.71 17.73 9.28
CA ASN A 101 7.90 18.39 7.98
C ASN A 101 8.64 17.53 6.93
N THR A 102 8.41 16.22 6.92
CA THR A 102 8.96 15.31 5.91
C THR A 102 7.97 15.17 4.75
N PRO A 103 8.38 15.36 3.49
CA PRO A 103 7.53 15.15 2.33
C PRO A 103 6.97 13.73 2.28
N LEU A 104 5.65 13.60 2.06
CA LEU A 104 4.94 12.35 1.85
C LEU A 104 4.30 12.35 0.46
N LEU A 105 4.64 11.35 -0.34
CA LEU A 105 4.04 11.08 -1.64
C LEU A 105 3.10 9.88 -1.51
N LEU A 106 1.85 10.06 -1.89
CA LEU A 106 0.89 8.96 -2.00
C LEU A 106 0.92 8.43 -3.44
N PHE A 107 1.24 7.15 -3.59
CA PHE A 107 1.19 6.47 -4.88
C PHE A 107 -0.14 5.76 -5.05
N GLU A 108 -0.99 6.30 -5.89
CA GLU A 108 -2.29 5.73 -6.23
C GLU A 108 -2.31 5.21 -7.66
N ARG A 109 -2.81 3.98 -7.84
CA ARG A 109 -3.10 3.46 -9.17
C ARG A 109 -4.33 4.18 -9.73
N LYS A 110 -4.26 4.55 -11.00
CA LYS A 110 -5.46 5.04 -11.69
C LYS A 110 -6.53 3.95 -11.66
N SER A 111 -7.74 4.32 -11.24
CA SER A 111 -8.89 3.43 -11.38
C SER A 111 -9.11 3.14 -12.88
N LEU A 112 -9.18 1.86 -13.22
CA LEU A 112 -9.53 1.41 -14.57
C LEU A 112 -11.05 1.35 -14.77
N ILE A 113 -11.82 1.65 -13.71
CA ILE A 113 -13.27 1.65 -13.77
C ILE A 113 -13.70 2.92 -14.51
N ASN A 114 -13.92 2.80 -15.79
CA ASN A 114 -14.66 3.80 -16.57
C ASN A 114 -16.15 3.63 -16.24
N ASN A 115 -16.92 4.71 -16.24
CA ASN A 115 -18.37 4.70 -16.08
C ASN A 115 -19.04 3.90 -17.22
N THR A 116 -19.02 2.58 -17.11
CA THR A 116 -19.76 1.69 -17.98
C THR A 116 -21.07 1.32 -17.29
N TYR A 117 -22.16 1.22 -18.06
CA TYR A 117 -23.54 1.04 -17.58
C TYR A 117 -23.83 -0.22 -16.76
N ASN A 118 -22.79 -1.03 -16.45
CA ASN A 118 -22.94 -2.33 -15.80
C ASN A 118 -22.34 -2.38 -14.39
N PHE A 119 -22.07 -1.22 -13.73
CA PHE A 119 -21.58 -1.18 -12.38
C PHE A 119 -22.66 -0.75 -11.41
N PHE A 120 -22.86 -1.54 -10.36
CA PHE A 120 -23.64 -1.16 -9.20
C PHE A 120 -22.66 -0.89 -8.06
N TYR A 121 -22.74 0.29 -7.47
CA TYR A 121 -21.97 0.63 -6.28
C TYR A 121 -22.82 0.27 -5.06
N ILE A 122 -22.21 -0.44 -4.11
CA ILE A 122 -22.81 -0.73 -2.82
C ILE A 122 -21.88 -0.21 -1.73
N ASP A 123 -22.42 0.47 -0.74
CA ASP A 123 -21.67 1.01 0.38
C ASP A 123 -21.53 -0.02 1.51
N ASP A 124 -22.49 -0.90 1.66
CA ASP A 124 -22.50 -2.00 2.64
C ASP A 124 -22.77 -3.35 1.91
N LEU A 125 -22.21 -4.43 2.41
CA LEU A 125 -22.47 -5.79 1.90
C LEU A 125 -23.96 -6.15 1.93
N LYS A 126 -24.74 -5.57 2.83
CA LYS A 126 -26.18 -5.77 2.92
C LYS A 126 -26.93 -5.26 1.68
N ASP A 127 -26.38 -4.25 1.02
CA ASP A 127 -27.00 -3.64 -0.16
C ASP A 127 -26.96 -4.58 -1.38
N ILE A 128 -26.21 -5.67 -1.29
CA ILE A 128 -26.16 -6.72 -2.30
C ILE A 128 -27.54 -7.37 -2.52
N ASN A 129 -28.39 -7.36 -1.50
CA ASN A 129 -29.76 -7.85 -1.59
C ASN A 129 -30.63 -7.01 -2.55
N ASN A 130 -30.19 -5.80 -2.89
CA ASN A 130 -30.84 -4.92 -3.85
C ASN A 130 -30.42 -5.20 -5.30
N VAL A 131 -29.45 -6.10 -5.50
CA VAL A 131 -28.96 -6.47 -6.84
C VAL A 131 -29.61 -7.80 -7.25
N ASP A 132 -30.24 -7.83 -8.42
CA ASP A 132 -30.80 -9.07 -8.98
C ASP A 132 -29.68 -10.04 -9.38
N ILE A 133 -29.42 -11.02 -8.50
CA ILE A 133 -28.41 -12.07 -8.66
C ILE A 133 -29.01 -13.47 -8.72
N GLU A 134 -30.34 -13.58 -8.77
CA GLU A 134 -31.04 -14.85 -8.80
C GLU A 134 -30.67 -15.64 -10.07
N ASN A 135 -30.35 -16.91 -9.91
CA ASN A 135 -29.93 -17.81 -10.97
C ASN A 135 -28.67 -17.36 -11.75
N LYS A 136 -27.81 -16.51 -11.16
CA LYS A 136 -26.56 -16.04 -11.78
C LYS A 136 -25.34 -16.67 -11.14
N ASN A 137 -24.33 -16.95 -11.96
CA ASN A 137 -22.99 -17.34 -11.45
C ASN A 137 -22.26 -16.10 -10.96
N ILE A 138 -21.84 -16.11 -9.69
CA ILE A 138 -21.20 -14.94 -9.05
C ILE A 138 -19.73 -15.26 -8.80
N LEU A 139 -18.84 -14.40 -9.31
CA LEU A 139 -17.42 -14.40 -8.96
C LEU A 139 -17.17 -13.38 -7.85
N LEU A 140 -16.80 -13.85 -6.66
CA LEU A 140 -16.40 -12.98 -5.55
C LEU A 140 -14.91 -12.62 -5.65
N ALA A 141 -14.59 -11.45 -6.18
CA ALA A 141 -13.23 -10.92 -6.28
C ALA A 141 -12.91 -10.00 -5.08
N ILE A 142 -13.12 -10.52 -3.87
CA ILE A 142 -12.92 -9.80 -2.59
C ILE A 142 -11.76 -10.37 -1.79
N GLY A 143 -11.20 -9.58 -0.86
CA GLY A 143 -10.17 -10.06 0.05
C GLY A 143 -10.73 -11.10 1.04
N SER A 144 -9.88 -12.05 1.46
CA SER A 144 -10.24 -13.17 2.35
C SER A 144 -10.89 -12.75 3.68
N ARG A 145 -10.69 -11.51 4.13
CA ARG A 145 -11.27 -11.00 5.37
C ARG A 145 -12.80 -10.89 5.32
N PHE A 146 -13.35 -10.68 4.13
CA PHE A 146 -14.78 -10.47 3.92
C PHE A 146 -15.49 -11.71 3.38
N LEU A 147 -14.76 -12.81 3.17
CA LEU A 147 -15.32 -14.03 2.59
C LEU A 147 -16.43 -14.63 3.46
N ASN A 148 -16.22 -14.69 4.77
CA ASN A 148 -17.21 -15.23 5.70
C ASN A 148 -18.47 -14.37 5.75
N ASP A 149 -18.30 -13.06 5.86
CA ASP A 149 -19.43 -12.12 5.93
C ASP A 149 -20.24 -12.17 4.64
N THR A 150 -19.55 -12.21 3.49
CA THR A 150 -20.21 -12.30 2.18
C THR A 150 -20.89 -13.64 1.97
N ALA A 151 -20.28 -14.76 2.38
CA ALA A 151 -20.85 -16.10 2.25
C ALA A 151 -22.16 -16.22 3.03
N ILE A 152 -22.29 -15.61 4.21
CA ILE A 152 -23.52 -15.63 5.00
C ILE A 152 -24.68 -14.98 4.22
N TYR A 153 -24.45 -13.88 3.52
CA TYR A 153 -25.47 -13.20 2.72
C TYR A 153 -25.83 -14.00 1.45
N TYR A 154 -24.87 -14.66 0.81
CA TYR A 154 -25.12 -15.43 -0.42
C TYR A 154 -25.65 -16.84 -0.17
N LEU A 155 -25.16 -17.53 0.86
CA LEU A 155 -25.62 -18.90 1.17
C LEU A 155 -27.02 -18.93 1.75
N SER A 156 -27.52 -17.83 2.32
CA SER A 156 -28.93 -17.72 2.72
C SER A 156 -29.89 -17.64 1.53
N LEU A 157 -29.39 -17.32 0.33
CA LEU A 157 -30.17 -17.27 -0.92
C LEU A 157 -30.11 -18.56 -1.74
N ILE A 158 -29.17 -19.46 -1.41
CA ILE A 158 -29.12 -20.79 -2.02
C ILE A 158 -29.90 -21.75 -1.11
N HIS A 159 -31.22 -21.75 -1.22
CA HIS A 159 -32.00 -22.88 -0.79
C HIS A 159 -31.80 -24.01 -1.81
N ILE A 160 -31.05 -25.02 -1.38
CA ILE A 160 -31.00 -26.31 -2.06
C ILE A 160 -32.30 -27.05 -1.74
#